data_b4ba0059ec2b06b03b6c7f2b3d49edeb
#
_entry.id   b4ba0059ec2b06b03b6c7f2b3d49edeb
#
_cell.length_a   1.000
_cell.length_b   1.000
_cell.length_c   1.000
_cell.angle_alpha   90.00
_cell.angle_beta   90.00
_cell.angle_gamma   90.00
#
_symmetry.space_group_name_H-M   'P 1'
#
loop_
_entity.id
_entity.type
_entity.pdbx_description
1 polymer ?
#
loop_
_entity_poly.entity_id
_entity_poly.type
_entity_poly.pdbx_seq_one_letter_code
_entity_poly.pdbx_strand_id
1 'polypeptide(L)'
;MVEAYEKGLMTSRDGNVSLRYKGQDFFYLSPTDIRKQTLRPDQFKKIANTLKEDRSPIVLPYTGISQGLKPSGEFPLHYMLQKNIPSHWDTRVVMHVHSTYTVAAMHAGLKLHTLKDHFPEIARYTRVAKSTEDVPPISWDLAHACMENLKLNEKTGETEFDIVGIKGHGVVAVDKTPWRAYEQ
;
A
#
# COMPACT_ATOMS: atom_id res chain seq x y z
N MET A 1 9.91 4.86 2.24
CA MET A 1 9.16 6.01 2.85
C MET A 1 10.00 7.28 2.88
N VAL A 2 11.19 7.28 3.49
CA VAL A 2 12.08 8.46 3.51
C VAL A 2 12.40 8.91 2.09
N GLU A 3 12.91 8.01 1.26
CA GLU A 3 13.20 8.26 -0.16
C GLU A 3 11.97 8.79 -0.92
N ALA A 4 10.80 8.17 -0.72
CA ALA A 4 9.57 8.63 -1.37
C ALA A 4 9.16 10.05 -0.94
N TYR A 5 9.41 10.43 0.31
CA TYR A 5 9.24 11.80 0.79
C TYR A 5 10.23 12.76 0.10
N GLU A 6 11.51 12.39 0.04
CA GLU A 6 12.57 13.21 -0.59
C GLU A 6 12.33 13.44 -2.08
N LYS A 7 11.70 12.48 -2.76
CA LYS A 7 11.30 12.58 -4.17
C LYS A 7 9.94 13.26 -4.40
N GLY A 8 9.28 13.73 -3.34
CA GLY A 8 7.99 14.41 -3.45
C GLY A 8 6.81 13.51 -3.83
N LEU A 9 6.95 12.19 -3.63
CA LEU A 9 5.85 11.24 -3.85
C LEU A 9 4.83 11.23 -2.71
N MET A 10 5.12 11.91 -1.62
CA MET A 10 4.23 12.09 -0.47
C MET A 10 4.63 13.31 0.33
N THR A 11 3.71 13.82 1.14
CA THR A 11 4.01 14.87 2.13
C THR A 11 4.61 14.27 3.40
N SER A 12 4.92 15.11 4.38
CA SER A 12 5.57 14.64 5.62
C SER A 12 4.70 13.69 6.44
N ARG A 13 3.38 13.67 6.27
CA ARG A 13 2.45 12.92 7.13
C ARG A 13 1.54 11.94 6.40
N ASP A 14 1.41 12.05 5.09
CA ASP A 14 0.60 11.15 4.28
C ASP A 14 1.36 9.90 3.84
N GLY A 15 0.65 8.99 3.16
CA GLY A 15 1.20 7.73 2.70
C GLY A 15 1.54 6.75 3.83
N ASN A 16 1.64 5.50 3.49
CA ASN A 16 1.93 4.42 4.42
C ASN A 16 2.50 3.21 3.69
N VAL A 17 3.10 2.30 4.44
CA VAL A 17 3.69 1.09 3.89
C VAL A 17 3.52 -0.07 4.86
N SER A 18 3.30 -1.26 4.31
CA SER A 18 3.37 -2.49 5.07
C SER A 18 4.29 -3.52 4.42
N LEU A 19 4.82 -4.41 5.26
CA LEU A 19 5.70 -5.51 4.87
C LEU A 19 5.28 -6.78 5.61
N ARG A 20 5.11 -7.88 4.88
CA ARG A 20 4.90 -9.22 5.43
C ARG A 20 5.93 -10.18 4.86
N TYR A 21 6.49 -11.03 5.72
CA TYR A 21 7.30 -12.18 5.31
C TYR A 21 6.42 -13.42 5.18
N LYS A 22 6.73 -14.25 4.19
CA LYS A 22 6.06 -15.54 3.99
C LYS A 22 6.16 -16.41 5.23
N GLY A 23 5.08 -17.10 5.57
CA GLY A 23 5.02 -17.97 6.77
C GLY A 23 4.75 -17.22 8.07
N GLN A 24 4.73 -15.90 8.09
CA GLN A 24 4.33 -15.14 9.28
C GLN A 24 2.81 -14.92 9.31
N ASP A 25 2.23 -15.01 10.50
CA ASP A 25 0.82 -14.73 10.79
C ASP A 25 0.56 -13.25 11.14
N PHE A 26 1.53 -12.39 10.85
CA PHE A 26 1.48 -10.94 11.08
C PHE A 26 2.20 -10.20 9.96
N PHE A 27 1.98 -8.89 9.89
CA PHE A 27 2.72 -7.97 9.02
C PHE A 27 3.12 -6.71 9.79
N TYR A 28 4.12 -6.01 9.30
CA TYR A 28 4.54 -4.71 9.81
C TYR A 28 3.79 -3.61 9.04
N LEU A 29 3.28 -2.61 9.76
CA LEU A 29 2.58 -1.46 9.20
C LEU A 29 3.15 -0.16 9.77
N SER A 30 3.41 0.81 8.92
CA SER A 30 3.83 2.14 9.36
C SER A 30 2.77 2.78 10.26
N PRO A 31 3.19 3.52 11.31
CA PRO A 31 2.25 4.19 12.19
C PRO A 31 1.61 5.42 11.52
N THR A 32 0.44 5.83 12.06
CA THR A 32 -0.16 7.12 11.74
C THR A 32 0.56 8.27 12.46
N ASP A 33 0.33 9.50 12.01
CA ASP A 33 0.79 10.75 12.63
C ASP A 33 2.31 10.89 12.84
N ILE A 34 3.11 10.12 12.09
CA ILE A 34 4.56 10.23 12.14
C ILE A 34 5.09 10.92 10.88
N ARG A 35 6.15 11.74 11.06
CA ARG A 35 6.83 12.38 9.94
C ARG A 35 7.60 11.35 9.12
N LYS A 36 7.35 11.27 7.82
CA LYS A 36 7.92 10.23 6.93
C LYS A 36 9.44 10.36 6.76
N GLN A 37 9.97 11.60 6.79
CA GLN A 37 11.41 11.83 6.73
C GLN A 37 12.18 11.30 7.95
N THR A 38 11.51 11.04 9.06
CA THR A 38 12.13 10.53 10.30
C THR A 38 11.63 9.15 10.70
N LEU A 39 10.88 8.48 9.82
CA LEU A 39 10.35 7.14 10.08
C LEU A 39 11.48 6.12 10.19
N ARG A 40 11.49 5.36 11.29
CA ARG A 40 12.48 4.33 11.57
C ARG A 40 11.85 2.94 11.65
N PRO A 41 12.61 1.86 11.39
CA PRO A 41 12.10 0.50 11.46
C PRO A 41 11.47 0.11 12.81
N ASP A 42 12.01 0.61 13.92
CA ASP A 42 11.54 0.33 15.28
C ASP A 42 10.21 1.01 15.64
N GLN A 43 9.69 1.88 14.77
CA GLN A 43 8.40 2.55 14.93
C GLN A 43 7.24 1.81 14.26
N PHE A 44 7.52 0.83 13.41
CA PHE A 44 6.48 0.05 12.76
C PHE A 44 5.64 -0.74 13.78
N LYS A 45 4.37 -0.90 13.48
CA LYS A 45 3.44 -1.71 14.27
C LYS A 45 3.38 -3.13 13.70
N LYS A 46 3.43 -4.11 14.59
CA LYS A 46 3.25 -5.52 14.26
C LYS A 46 1.76 -5.85 14.36
N ILE A 47 1.14 -6.19 13.25
CA ILE A 47 -0.31 -6.40 13.14
C ILE A 47 -0.57 -7.88 12.85
N ALA A 48 -1.42 -8.52 13.65
CA ALA A 48 -1.82 -9.91 13.43
C ALA A 48 -2.61 -10.04 12.11
N ASN A 49 -2.51 -11.21 11.49
CA ASN A 49 -3.24 -11.55 10.26
C ASN A 49 -4.69 -12.00 10.54
N THR A 50 -5.18 -11.70 11.73
CA THR A 50 -6.56 -11.90 12.19
C THR A 50 -7.11 -10.59 12.72
N LEU A 51 -8.43 -10.45 12.76
CA LEU A 51 -9.12 -9.25 13.21
C LEU A 51 -9.80 -9.50 14.55
N LYS A 52 -10.09 -8.43 15.28
CA LYS A 52 -11.07 -8.44 16.36
C LYS A 52 -12.49 -8.56 15.77
N GLU A 53 -13.48 -8.82 16.63
CA GLU A 53 -14.90 -8.93 16.24
C GLU A 53 -15.43 -7.64 15.56
N ASP A 54 -14.98 -6.47 16.01
CA ASP A 54 -15.30 -5.16 15.44
C ASP A 54 -14.51 -4.83 14.17
N ARG A 55 -13.78 -5.80 13.63
CA ARG A 55 -12.87 -5.65 12.46
C ARG A 55 -11.70 -4.69 12.69
N SER A 56 -11.40 -4.30 13.92
CA SER A 56 -10.21 -3.51 14.24
C SER A 56 -8.94 -4.38 14.28
N PRO A 57 -7.74 -3.77 14.11
CA PRO A 57 -6.48 -4.51 14.12
C PRO A 57 -6.13 -5.06 15.49
N ILE A 58 -5.56 -6.27 15.52
CA ILE A 58 -4.88 -6.80 16.69
C ILE A 58 -3.41 -6.39 16.60
N VAL A 59 -3.01 -5.44 17.44
CA VAL A 59 -1.60 -4.99 17.51
C VAL A 59 -0.84 -5.91 18.45
N LEU A 60 0.15 -6.59 17.92
CA LEU A 60 1.00 -7.51 18.67
C LEU A 60 2.11 -6.75 19.42
N PRO A 61 2.57 -7.25 20.56
CA PRO A 61 3.73 -6.71 21.25
C PRO A 61 4.95 -6.66 20.33
N TYR A 62 5.66 -5.53 20.34
CA TYR A 62 6.91 -5.35 19.62
C TYR A 62 7.87 -4.56 20.50
N THR A 63 9.10 -5.06 20.62
CA THR A 63 10.15 -4.41 21.41
C THR A 63 10.73 -3.25 20.64
N GLY A 64 10.40 -2.03 21.03
CA GLY A 64 10.89 -0.82 20.37
C GLY A 64 10.16 0.44 20.85
N ILE A 65 10.53 1.59 20.29
CA ILE A 65 9.99 2.93 20.64
C ILE A 65 8.53 3.11 20.13
N SER A 66 7.91 2.04 19.66
CA SER A 66 6.54 2.08 19.11
C SER A 66 5.43 2.18 20.16
N GLN A 67 5.76 2.20 21.46
CA GLN A 67 4.77 2.39 22.52
C GLN A 67 4.06 3.74 22.33
N GLY A 68 2.72 3.71 22.30
CA GLY A 68 1.89 4.89 22.08
C GLY A 68 1.59 5.25 20.63
N LEU A 69 2.35 4.74 19.65
CA LEU A 69 2.03 4.93 18.24
C LEU A 69 0.85 4.02 17.82
N LYS A 70 -0.07 4.58 17.05
CA LYS A 70 -1.19 3.83 16.45
C LYS A 70 -0.81 3.35 15.03
N PRO A 71 -1.31 2.21 14.56
CA PRO A 71 -1.14 1.80 13.16
C PRO A 71 -1.81 2.82 12.23
N SER A 72 -1.39 2.85 10.96
CA SER A 72 -2.03 3.68 9.94
C SER A 72 -3.54 3.45 9.91
N GLY A 73 -4.31 4.53 9.73
CA GLY A 73 -5.76 4.46 9.56
C GLY A 73 -6.17 3.65 8.32
N GLU A 74 -5.31 3.58 7.30
CA GLU A 74 -5.53 2.75 6.11
C GLU A 74 -5.23 1.25 6.33
N PHE A 75 -5.24 0.83 7.59
CA PHE A 75 -5.12 -0.56 7.98
C PHE A 75 -5.99 -1.53 7.14
N PRO A 76 -7.29 -1.25 6.82
CA PRO A 76 -8.11 -2.15 6.03
C PRO A 76 -7.48 -2.53 4.69
N LEU A 77 -6.96 -1.53 3.96
CA LEU A 77 -6.27 -1.71 2.69
C LEU A 77 -5.06 -2.65 2.83
N HIS A 78 -4.20 -2.35 3.80
CA HIS A 78 -3.00 -3.17 4.04
C HIS A 78 -3.35 -4.58 4.48
N TYR A 79 -4.34 -4.73 5.37
CA TYR A 79 -4.80 -6.04 5.83
C TYR A 79 -5.25 -6.93 4.68
N MET A 80 -6.10 -6.41 3.80
CA MET A 80 -6.63 -7.16 2.67
C MET A 80 -5.53 -7.57 1.69
N LEU A 81 -4.62 -6.66 1.36
CA LEU A 81 -3.52 -6.92 0.43
C LEU A 81 -2.41 -7.79 1.03
N GLN A 82 -2.29 -7.85 2.37
CA GLN A 82 -1.29 -8.68 3.06
C GLN A 82 -1.80 -10.08 3.43
N LYS A 83 -3.07 -10.40 3.23
CA LYS A 83 -3.69 -11.65 3.70
C LYS A 83 -2.96 -12.90 3.21
N ASN A 84 -2.58 -12.96 1.94
CA ASN A 84 -1.80 -14.05 1.37
C ASN A 84 -0.65 -13.53 0.52
N ILE A 85 0.48 -14.26 0.55
CA ILE A 85 1.68 -13.97 -0.25
C ILE A 85 1.80 -15.03 -1.34
N PRO A 86 2.10 -14.67 -2.60
CA PRO A 86 2.36 -15.63 -3.67
C PRO A 86 3.41 -16.68 -3.27
N SER A 87 3.23 -17.92 -3.71
CA SER A 87 4.09 -19.03 -3.28
C SER A 87 5.57 -18.84 -3.64
N HIS A 88 5.85 -18.07 -4.70
CA HIS A 88 7.20 -17.76 -5.20
C HIS A 88 7.78 -16.44 -4.67
N TRP A 89 7.06 -15.74 -3.76
CA TRP A 89 7.55 -14.55 -3.07
C TRP A 89 7.96 -14.89 -1.63
N ASP A 90 9.06 -14.32 -1.16
CA ASP A 90 9.48 -14.42 0.24
C ASP A 90 8.85 -13.31 1.09
N THR A 91 8.52 -12.19 0.46
CA THR A 91 7.90 -11.03 1.12
C THR A 91 6.85 -10.40 0.22
N ARG A 92 5.92 -9.67 0.84
CA ARG A 92 5.02 -8.74 0.16
C ARG A 92 5.14 -7.37 0.78
N VAL A 93 5.28 -6.35 -0.05
CA VAL A 93 5.22 -4.94 0.32
C VAL A 93 3.98 -4.34 -0.32
N VAL A 94 3.26 -3.56 0.46
CA VAL A 94 2.17 -2.68 -0.01
C VAL A 94 2.57 -1.26 0.33
N MET A 95 2.71 -0.40 -0.67
CA MET A 95 3.09 0.99 -0.51
C MET A 95 1.97 1.89 -1.04
N HIS A 96 1.50 2.79 -0.20
CA HIS A 96 0.54 3.82 -0.58
C HIS A 96 1.19 5.20 -0.50
N VAL A 97 1.09 5.97 -1.58
CA VAL A 97 1.66 7.31 -1.71
C VAL A 97 0.67 8.28 -2.36
N HIS A 98 0.82 9.57 -2.02
CA HIS A 98 0.01 10.67 -2.56
C HIS A 98 0.83 11.52 -3.54
N SER A 99 1.36 10.90 -4.59
CA SER A 99 2.13 11.62 -5.61
C SER A 99 1.31 12.79 -6.19
N THR A 100 1.75 14.01 -5.94
CA THR A 100 1.03 15.23 -6.35
C THR A 100 0.73 15.26 -7.84
N TYR A 101 1.70 14.89 -8.67
CA TYR A 101 1.53 14.87 -10.12
C TYR A 101 0.55 13.78 -10.56
N THR A 102 0.60 12.60 -9.96
CA THR A 102 -0.32 11.51 -10.28
C THR A 102 -1.76 11.85 -9.88
N VAL A 103 -1.94 12.43 -8.68
CA VAL A 103 -3.24 12.89 -8.20
C VAL A 103 -3.79 14.00 -9.13
N ALA A 104 -2.96 15.00 -9.47
CA ALA A 104 -3.34 16.08 -10.39
C ALA A 104 -3.72 15.52 -11.78
N ALA A 105 -2.97 14.57 -12.31
CA ALA A 105 -3.27 13.94 -13.59
C ALA A 105 -4.61 13.19 -13.56
N MET A 106 -4.90 12.44 -12.49
CA MET A 106 -6.20 11.78 -12.33
C MET A 106 -7.35 12.79 -12.23
N HIS A 107 -7.16 13.91 -11.51
CA HIS A 107 -8.14 14.99 -11.46
C HIS A 107 -8.35 15.65 -12.82
N ALA A 108 -7.32 15.75 -13.64
CA ALA A 108 -7.41 16.23 -15.03
C ALA A 108 -8.05 15.20 -15.99
N GLY A 109 -8.47 14.03 -15.47
CA GLY A 109 -9.15 12.99 -16.24
C GLY A 109 -8.22 11.95 -16.89
N LEU A 110 -6.92 11.97 -16.59
CA LEU A 110 -6.00 10.97 -17.10
C LEU A 110 -6.33 9.58 -16.48
N LYS A 111 -6.43 8.59 -17.34
CA LYS A 111 -6.61 7.20 -16.96
C LYS A 111 -5.24 6.54 -16.85
N LEU A 112 -4.72 6.31 -15.63
CA LEU A 112 -3.37 5.81 -15.41
C LEU A 112 -3.05 4.54 -16.21
N HIS A 113 -3.98 3.61 -16.34
CA HIS A 113 -3.78 2.36 -17.09
C HIS A 113 -3.59 2.55 -18.61
N THR A 114 -3.85 3.76 -19.15
CA THR A 114 -3.58 4.10 -20.57
C THR A 114 -2.20 4.73 -20.78
N LEU A 115 -1.43 4.97 -19.71
CA LEU A 115 -0.08 5.55 -19.84
C LEU A 115 0.84 4.70 -20.72
N LYS A 116 0.70 3.38 -20.70
CA LYS A 116 1.45 2.45 -21.57
C LYS A 116 1.26 2.73 -23.05
N ASP A 117 0.13 3.33 -23.45
CA ASP A 117 -0.19 3.65 -24.85
C ASP A 117 0.61 4.85 -25.35
N HIS A 118 1.08 5.71 -24.43
CA HIS A 118 1.89 6.90 -24.68
C HIS A 118 3.37 6.70 -24.31
N PHE A 119 3.64 5.85 -23.30
CA PHE A 119 4.97 5.55 -22.77
C PHE A 119 5.15 4.03 -22.66
N PRO A 120 5.44 3.34 -23.76
CA PRO A 120 5.51 1.86 -23.79
C PRO A 120 6.54 1.26 -22.82
N GLU A 121 7.57 2.03 -22.45
CA GLU A 121 8.57 1.59 -21.46
C GLU A 121 7.98 1.27 -20.11
N ILE A 122 6.92 1.98 -19.69
CA ILE A 122 6.22 1.71 -18.42
C ILE A 122 5.76 0.26 -18.36
N ALA A 123 5.20 -0.26 -19.43
CA ALA A 123 4.69 -1.63 -19.49
C ALA A 123 5.74 -2.72 -19.30
N ARG A 124 7.04 -2.39 -19.38
CA ARG A 124 8.14 -3.31 -19.12
C ARG A 124 8.39 -3.54 -17.63
N TYR A 125 8.01 -2.55 -16.82
CA TYR A 125 8.35 -2.51 -15.39
C TYR A 125 7.12 -2.61 -14.50
N THR A 126 5.98 -2.07 -14.96
CA THR A 126 4.78 -1.87 -14.15
C THR A 126 3.51 -2.24 -14.92
N ARG A 127 2.66 -3.06 -14.30
CA ARG A 127 1.33 -3.38 -14.79
C ARG A 127 0.32 -2.49 -14.07
N VAL A 128 -0.17 -1.45 -14.75
CA VAL A 128 -1.04 -0.43 -14.16
C VAL A 128 -2.51 -0.85 -14.29
N ALA A 129 -3.20 -0.98 -13.16
CA ALA A 129 -4.63 -1.23 -13.10
C ALA A 129 -5.47 0.01 -13.45
N LYS A 130 -6.77 -0.19 -13.71
CA LYS A 130 -7.73 0.91 -13.70
C LYS A 130 -7.76 1.52 -12.29
N SER A 131 -7.91 2.86 -12.23
CA SER A 131 -8.11 3.54 -10.95
C SER A 131 -9.46 3.14 -10.34
N THR A 132 -9.56 3.21 -9.01
CA THR A 132 -10.84 3.04 -8.31
C THR A 132 -11.80 4.15 -8.69
N GLU A 133 -13.10 3.92 -8.49
CA GLU A 133 -14.07 5.00 -8.41
C GLU A 133 -13.86 5.83 -7.13
N ASP A 134 -14.67 6.85 -6.95
CA ASP A 134 -14.61 7.70 -5.76
C ASP A 134 -15.16 6.93 -4.55
N VAL A 135 -14.25 6.48 -3.70
CA VAL A 135 -14.53 5.65 -2.51
C VAL A 135 -13.94 6.32 -1.28
N PRO A 136 -14.67 6.37 -0.14
CA PRO A 136 -14.16 7.00 1.08
C PRO A 136 -12.80 6.43 1.50
N PRO A 137 -11.81 7.29 1.85
CA PRO A 137 -10.53 6.83 2.39
C PRO A 137 -10.71 6.09 3.73
N ILE A 138 -9.71 5.33 4.13
CA ILE A 138 -9.68 4.64 5.45
C ILE A 138 -10.89 3.69 5.62
N SER A 139 -11.37 3.11 4.54
CA SER A 139 -12.56 2.24 4.54
C SER A 139 -12.27 0.83 4.04
N TRP A 140 -13.11 -0.11 4.41
CA TRP A 140 -13.11 -1.46 3.85
C TRP A 140 -13.53 -1.45 2.37
N ASP A 141 -14.39 -0.51 1.98
CA ASP A 141 -14.83 -0.37 0.58
C ASP A 141 -13.65 0.02 -0.32
N LEU A 142 -12.79 0.94 0.14
CA LEU A 142 -11.54 1.27 -0.57
C LEU A 142 -10.61 0.05 -0.69
N ALA A 143 -10.48 -0.72 0.39
CA ALA A 143 -9.67 -1.93 0.37
C ALA A 143 -10.18 -2.95 -0.67
N HIS A 144 -11.49 -3.18 -0.73
CA HIS A 144 -12.12 -4.04 -1.73
C HIS A 144 -11.96 -3.51 -3.15
N ALA A 145 -12.21 -2.21 -3.36
CA ALA A 145 -12.01 -1.59 -4.68
C ALA A 145 -10.57 -1.73 -5.20
N CYS A 146 -9.57 -1.56 -4.33
CA CYS A 146 -8.17 -1.78 -4.70
C CYS A 146 -7.88 -3.25 -5.02
N MET A 147 -8.40 -4.20 -4.24
CA MET A 147 -8.25 -5.63 -4.51
C MET A 147 -8.84 -6.03 -5.86
N GLU A 148 -10.07 -5.59 -6.15
CA GLU A 148 -10.76 -5.87 -7.40
C GLU A 148 -9.99 -5.31 -8.61
N ASN A 149 -9.53 -4.06 -8.54
CA ASN A 149 -8.78 -3.44 -9.62
C ASN A 149 -7.39 -4.06 -9.81
N LEU A 150 -6.69 -4.44 -8.73
CA LEU A 150 -5.44 -5.20 -8.79
C LEU A 150 -5.66 -6.65 -9.25
N LYS A 151 -6.92 -7.11 -9.29
CA LYS A 151 -7.31 -8.50 -9.54
C LYS A 151 -6.58 -9.48 -8.61
N LEU A 152 -6.64 -9.18 -7.31
CA LEU A 152 -6.03 -10.04 -6.30
C LEU A 152 -6.77 -11.38 -6.21
N ASN A 153 -6.05 -12.47 -6.41
CA ASN A 153 -6.52 -13.80 -6.08
C ASN A 153 -6.36 -14.04 -4.57
N GLU A 154 -7.45 -14.05 -3.83
CA GLU A 154 -7.42 -14.18 -2.36
C GLU A 154 -6.81 -15.50 -1.87
N LYS A 155 -6.84 -16.57 -2.66
CA LYS A 155 -6.29 -17.87 -2.27
C LYS A 155 -4.77 -17.92 -2.45
N THR A 156 -4.27 -17.40 -3.57
CA THR A 156 -2.83 -17.48 -3.92
C THR A 156 -2.07 -16.23 -3.52
N GLY A 157 -2.74 -15.09 -3.32
CA GLY A 157 -2.11 -13.79 -3.14
C GLY A 157 -1.58 -13.15 -4.42
N GLU A 158 -1.75 -13.78 -5.58
CA GLU A 158 -1.33 -13.22 -6.86
C GLU A 158 -2.15 -12.00 -7.24
N THR A 159 -1.51 -11.02 -7.87
CA THR A 159 -2.17 -9.87 -8.49
C THR A 159 -1.89 -9.84 -9.99
N GLU A 160 -2.86 -9.47 -10.81
CA GLU A 160 -2.64 -9.26 -12.25
C GLU A 160 -1.90 -7.93 -12.50
N PHE A 161 -2.13 -6.94 -11.63
CA PHE A 161 -1.54 -5.61 -11.72
C PHE A 161 -0.65 -5.32 -10.51
N ASP A 162 0.32 -4.43 -10.69
CA ASP A 162 1.31 -4.06 -9.67
C ASP A 162 0.95 -2.77 -8.96
N ILE A 163 0.21 -1.88 -9.65
CA ILE A 163 -0.20 -0.57 -9.11
C ILE A 163 -1.64 -0.25 -9.48
N VAL A 164 -2.35 0.39 -8.56
CA VAL A 164 -3.71 0.90 -8.75
C VAL A 164 -3.80 2.37 -8.30
N GLY A 165 -4.43 3.21 -9.11
CA GLY A 165 -4.78 4.57 -8.73
C GLY A 165 -5.99 4.59 -7.81
N ILE A 166 -5.96 5.41 -6.76
CA ILE A 166 -7.13 5.78 -5.96
C ILE A 166 -7.57 7.15 -6.44
N LYS A 167 -8.72 7.23 -7.09
CA LYS A 167 -9.22 8.46 -7.70
C LYS A 167 -9.21 9.63 -6.70
N GLY A 168 -8.55 10.72 -7.08
CA GLY A 168 -8.44 11.92 -6.26
C GLY A 168 -7.64 11.81 -4.97
N HIS A 169 -6.94 10.68 -4.72
CA HIS A 169 -6.28 10.42 -3.45
C HIS A 169 -4.79 10.07 -3.61
N GLY A 170 -4.46 9.06 -4.40
CA GLY A 170 -3.09 8.59 -4.54
C GLY A 170 -2.99 7.30 -5.33
N VAL A 171 -1.93 6.54 -5.06
CA VAL A 171 -1.71 5.23 -5.69
C VAL A 171 -1.31 4.19 -4.64
N VAL A 172 -1.59 2.94 -4.93
CA VAL A 172 -1.14 1.78 -4.16
C VAL A 172 -0.32 0.87 -5.06
N ALA A 173 0.91 0.60 -4.66
CA ALA A 173 1.80 -0.34 -5.31
C ALA A 173 1.97 -1.60 -4.46
N VAL A 174 2.04 -2.76 -5.13
CA VAL A 174 2.22 -4.08 -4.50
C VAL A 174 3.37 -4.80 -5.19
N ASP A 175 4.41 -5.13 -4.44
CA ASP A 175 5.53 -5.91 -4.97
C ASP A 175 6.20 -6.75 -3.86
N LYS A 176 7.21 -7.54 -4.25
CA LYS A 176 7.96 -8.42 -3.34
C LYS A 176 9.04 -7.72 -2.51
N THR A 177 9.46 -6.51 -2.88
CA THR A 177 10.46 -5.75 -2.11
C THR A 177 10.08 -4.28 -1.99
N PRO A 178 10.56 -3.55 -0.95
CA PRO A 178 10.30 -2.13 -0.80
C PRO A 178 10.78 -1.28 -1.98
N TRP A 179 11.91 -1.63 -2.56
CA TRP A 179 12.48 -0.91 -3.71
C TRP A 179 11.63 -1.10 -4.95
N ARG A 180 11.22 -2.34 -5.24
CA ARG A 180 10.35 -2.59 -6.39
C ARG A 180 8.99 -1.92 -6.25
N ALA A 181 8.38 -1.95 -5.06
CA ALA A 181 7.12 -1.23 -4.82
C ALA A 181 7.27 0.29 -4.93
N TYR A 182 8.46 0.83 -4.66
CA TYR A 182 8.78 2.24 -4.82
C TYR A 182 9.01 2.63 -6.29
N GLU A 183 9.60 1.74 -7.09
CA GLU A 183 9.92 1.96 -8.50
C GLU A 183 8.70 1.82 -9.44
N GLN A 184 7.56 1.25 -8.96
CA GLN A 184 6.29 1.17 -9.68
C GLN A 184 5.70 2.58 -9.87
#